data_df2faaf31bbd74e0154ec015cd91039d
#
_entry.id   df2faaf31bbd74e0154ec015cd91039d
#
_cell.length_a   1.000
_cell.length_b   1.000
_cell.length_c   1.000
_cell.angle_alpha   90.00
_cell.angle_beta   90.00
_cell.angle_gamma   90.00
#
_symmetry.space_group_name_H-M   'P 1'
#
loop_
_entity.id
_entity.type
_entity.pdbx_description
1 polymer ?
#
loop_
_entity_poly.entity_id
_entity_poly.type
_entity_poly.pdbx_seq_one_letter_code
_entity_poly.pdbx_strand_id
1 'polypeptide(L)'
;LSDTPYGVNIHQFVNEIKTGYGLSENDIYNIISPLIQRRNSIEREVVLDAAFSGGVQATLLEKAVTEIFKQLGFDQSQWIGSLKPQTRQGGYPDIYIRASSWNHCAMGDSKATNRYKFPIGDTQKLATYYNSCELELDTHCPSDFFIYIAGGFESENSVKKHLLLCQQNLGKPVSAITVGTLLDLVTLEQKPNLETIIRKFSSGSFYTSVKQFETSVQ
;
A
#
# COMPACT_ATOMS: atom_id res chain seq x y z
N LEU A 1 20.28 -0.38 0.97
CA LEU A 1 19.94 0.24 -0.31
C LEU A 1 19.83 -0.88 -1.33
N SER A 2 18.62 -1.37 -1.54
CA SER A 2 18.32 -2.41 -2.52
C SER A 2 18.47 -1.85 -3.93
N ASP A 3 19.01 -2.66 -4.81
CA ASP A 3 19.14 -2.41 -6.22
C ASP A 3 17.84 -1.85 -6.81
N THR A 4 17.94 -0.70 -7.46
CA THR A 4 16.85 -0.19 -8.28
C THR A 4 16.57 -1.21 -9.40
N PRO A 5 15.34 -1.33 -9.93
CA PRO A 5 15.01 -2.29 -10.99
C PRO A 5 15.87 -2.17 -12.25
N TYR A 6 16.75 -1.19 -12.32
CA TYR A 6 17.70 -0.96 -13.41
C TYR A 6 19.17 -1.11 -12.99
N GLY A 7 19.46 -1.65 -11.78
CA GLY A 7 20.83 -1.97 -11.36
C GLY A 7 21.76 -0.76 -11.16
N VAL A 8 21.26 0.47 -11.14
CA VAL A 8 22.08 1.66 -10.97
C VAL A 8 22.10 2.07 -9.50
N ASN A 9 23.23 1.87 -8.84
CA ASN A 9 23.49 2.41 -7.52
C ASN A 9 23.71 3.93 -7.62
N ILE A 10 22.73 4.73 -7.17
CA ILE A 10 22.76 6.19 -7.24
C ILE A 10 24.03 6.75 -6.56
N HIS A 11 24.47 6.18 -5.45
CA HIS A 11 25.71 6.62 -4.77
C HIS A 11 26.96 6.31 -5.61
N GLN A 12 27.01 5.17 -6.28
CA GLN A 12 28.08 4.84 -7.18
C GLN A 12 28.09 5.80 -8.38
N PHE A 13 26.95 6.04 -8.99
CA PHE A 13 26.77 6.98 -10.10
C PHE A 13 27.18 8.41 -9.72
N VAL A 14 26.75 8.89 -8.54
CA VAL A 14 27.16 10.23 -8.01
C VAL A 14 28.67 10.30 -7.82
N ASN A 15 29.32 9.25 -7.27
CA ASN A 15 30.76 9.20 -7.06
C ASN A 15 31.54 9.14 -8.40
N GLU A 16 31.05 8.42 -9.39
CA GLU A 16 31.64 8.35 -10.72
C GLU A 16 31.58 9.71 -11.43
N ILE A 17 30.46 10.42 -11.34
CA ILE A 17 30.33 11.79 -11.88
C ILE A 17 31.24 12.77 -11.13
N LYS A 18 31.30 12.69 -9.80
CA LYS A 18 32.15 13.55 -8.96
C LYS A 18 33.63 13.37 -9.32
N THR A 19 34.06 12.14 -9.49
CA THR A 19 35.46 11.81 -9.81
C THR A 19 35.82 12.06 -11.27
N GLY A 20 34.90 11.78 -12.20
CA GLY A 20 35.17 11.89 -13.64
C GLY A 20 35.04 13.33 -14.20
N TYR A 21 34.20 14.18 -13.59
CA TYR A 21 33.88 15.51 -14.13
C TYR A 21 34.20 16.66 -13.17
N GLY A 22 34.70 16.38 -11.95
CA GLY A 22 35.07 17.40 -10.97
C GLY A 22 33.91 18.26 -10.46
N LEU A 23 32.67 17.75 -10.57
CA LEU A 23 31.47 18.45 -10.12
C LEU A 23 31.31 18.35 -8.60
N SER A 24 30.84 19.44 -7.97
CA SER A 24 30.47 19.39 -6.55
C SER A 24 29.23 18.54 -6.32
N GLU A 25 29.01 18.06 -5.10
CA GLU A 25 27.79 17.34 -4.73
C GLU A 25 26.53 18.15 -5.02
N ASN A 26 26.55 19.47 -4.75
CA ASN A 26 25.41 20.35 -5.04
C ASN A 26 25.11 20.46 -6.53
N ASP A 27 26.15 20.51 -7.40
CA ASP A 27 25.95 20.56 -8.85
C ASP A 27 25.33 19.24 -9.34
N ILE A 28 25.80 18.12 -8.80
CA ILE A 28 25.27 16.80 -9.12
C ILE A 28 23.81 16.67 -8.67
N TYR A 29 23.47 17.10 -7.45
CA TYR A 29 22.09 17.12 -6.96
C TYR A 29 21.18 18.00 -7.82
N ASN A 30 21.65 19.17 -8.25
CA ASN A 30 20.88 20.05 -9.14
C ASN A 30 20.62 19.43 -10.52
N ILE A 31 21.53 18.61 -11.02
CA ILE A 31 21.38 17.89 -12.28
C ILE A 31 20.43 16.68 -12.11
N ILE A 32 20.55 15.95 -11.02
CA ILE A 32 19.82 14.71 -10.79
C ILE A 32 18.42 14.97 -10.23
N SER A 33 18.22 16.03 -9.46
CA SER A 33 16.93 16.33 -8.83
C SER A 33 15.75 16.40 -9.81
N PRO A 34 15.84 17.05 -10.98
CA PRO A 34 14.79 17.02 -11.98
C PRO A 34 14.54 15.62 -12.57
N LEU A 35 15.59 14.80 -12.69
CA LEU A 35 15.48 13.42 -13.18
C LEU A 35 14.81 12.51 -12.15
N ILE A 36 15.12 12.71 -10.86
CA ILE A 36 14.46 11.99 -9.74
C ILE A 36 12.99 12.39 -9.65
N GLN A 37 12.67 13.68 -9.76
CA GLN A 37 11.29 14.16 -9.78
C GLN A 37 10.52 13.62 -10.97
N ARG A 38 11.14 13.57 -12.15
CA ARG A 38 10.54 13.00 -13.36
C ARG A 38 10.33 11.49 -13.23
N ARG A 39 11.27 10.79 -12.60
CA ARG A 39 11.15 9.36 -12.28
C ARG A 39 10.02 9.08 -11.30
N ASN A 40 9.90 9.87 -10.24
CA ASN A 40 8.80 9.74 -9.28
C ASN A 40 7.43 9.96 -9.95
N SER A 41 7.33 10.87 -10.93
CA SER A 41 6.10 11.04 -11.70
C SER A 41 5.81 9.84 -12.60
N ILE A 42 6.83 9.25 -13.22
CA ILE A 42 6.68 8.04 -14.05
C ILE A 42 6.26 6.84 -13.18
N GLU A 43 6.84 6.68 -12.01
CA GLU A 43 6.43 5.63 -11.06
C GLU A 43 4.99 5.80 -10.62
N ARG A 44 4.53 7.02 -10.36
CA ARG A 44 3.13 7.33 -10.05
C ARG A 44 2.19 6.95 -11.19
N GLU A 45 2.51 7.33 -12.40
CA GLU A 45 1.72 7.00 -13.59
C GLU A 45 1.65 5.49 -13.82
N VAL A 46 2.77 4.79 -13.70
CA VAL A 46 2.84 3.32 -13.81
C VAL A 46 1.94 2.64 -12.77
N VAL A 47 1.92 3.12 -11.53
CA VAL A 47 1.07 2.56 -10.48
C VAL A 47 -0.41 2.84 -10.75
N LEU A 48 -0.75 4.05 -11.24
CA LEU A 48 -2.12 4.40 -11.60
C LEU A 48 -2.60 3.58 -12.82
N ASP A 49 -1.77 3.40 -13.83
CA ASP A 49 -2.08 2.55 -14.99
C ASP A 49 -2.33 1.10 -14.56
N ALA A 50 -1.50 0.57 -13.65
CA ALA A 50 -1.73 -0.75 -13.07
C ALA A 50 -3.05 -0.81 -12.29
N ALA A 51 -3.36 0.24 -11.52
CA ALA A 51 -4.60 0.33 -10.74
C ALA A 51 -5.86 0.37 -11.62
N PHE A 52 -5.75 0.85 -12.86
CA PHE A 52 -6.87 0.94 -13.81
C PHE A 52 -6.88 -0.15 -14.88
N SER A 53 -5.95 -1.11 -14.81
CA SER A 53 -5.70 -2.11 -15.86
C SER A 53 -6.78 -3.17 -16.04
N GLY A 54 -7.84 -3.15 -15.22
CA GLY A 54 -8.91 -4.17 -15.29
C GLY A 54 -8.42 -5.58 -14.91
N GLY A 55 -7.39 -5.68 -14.09
CA GLY A 55 -6.80 -6.95 -13.61
C GLY A 55 -5.55 -7.39 -14.39
N VAL A 56 -5.28 -6.82 -15.56
CA VAL A 56 -4.13 -7.23 -16.40
C VAL A 56 -2.78 -7.03 -15.68
N GLN A 57 -2.66 -5.99 -14.87
CA GLN A 57 -1.45 -5.67 -14.12
C GLN A 57 -1.64 -5.82 -12.59
N ALA A 58 -2.50 -6.74 -12.14
CA ALA A 58 -2.80 -6.92 -10.73
C ALA A 58 -1.56 -7.14 -9.86
N THR A 59 -0.66 -8.06 -10.26
CA THR A 59 0.57 -8.33 -9.51
C THR A 59 1.50 -7.11 -9.44
N LEU A 60 1.55 -6.28 -10.49
CA LEU A 60 2.33 -5.04 -10.46
C LEU A 60 1.73 -4.07 -9.42
N LEU A 61 0.41 -3.93 -9.38
CA LEU A 61 -0.28 -3.10 -8.40
C LEU A 61 -0.02 -3.60 -6.96
N GLU A 62 -0.19 -4.91 -6.70
CA GLU A 62 0.05 -5.54 -5.40
C GLU A 62 1.44 -5.22 -4.84
N LYS A 63 2.48 -5.39 -5.68
CA LYS A 63 3.85 -5.07 -5.33
C LYS A 63 4.06 -3.57 -5.11
N ALA A 64 3.52 -2.73 -5.99
CA ALA A 64 3.63 -1.28 -5.86
C ALA A 64 2.97 -0.77 -4.57
N VAL A 65 1.78 -1.26 -4.24
CA VAL A 65 1.08 -0.91 -3.00
C VAL A 65 1.87 -1.37 -1.77
N THR A 66 2.52 -2.53 -1.83
CA THR A 66 3.42 -2.97 -0.73
C THR A 66 4.54 -1.97 -0.49
N GLU A 67 5.19 -1.49 -1.55
CA GLU A 67 6.25 -0.48 -1.43
C GLU A 67 5.72 0.88 -0.95
N ILE A 68 4.50 1.26 -1.33
CA ILE A 68 3.82 2.45 -0.80
C ILE A 68 3.63 2.34 0.73
N PHE A 69 3.19 1.21 1.24
CA PHE A 69 3.06 1.00 2.69
C PHE A 69 4.41 1.11 3.41
N LYS A 70 5.50 0.60 2.83
CA LYS A 70 6.85 0.80 3.40
C LYS A 70 7.23 2.28 3.47
N GLN A 71 6.92 3.07 2.43
CA GLN A 71 7.16 4.51 2.42
C GLN A 71 6.28 5.29 3.42
N LEU A 72 5.14 4.74 3.81
CA LEU A 72 4.26 5.27 4.87
C LEU A 72 4.71 4.88 6.29
N GLY A 73 5.81 4.12 6.43
CA GLY A 73 6.38 3.73 7.72
C GLY A 73 6.10 2.29 8.13
N PHE A 74 5.41 1.50 7.32
CA PHE A 74 5.23 0.06 7.55
C PHE A 74 6.38 -0.73 6.91
N ASP A 75 7.59 -0.52 7.45
CA ASP A 75 8.87 -0.98 6.90
C ASP A 75 9.02 -2.50 6.72
N GLN A 76 8.23 -3.29 7.45
CA GLN A 76 8.22 -4.75 7.37
C GLN A 76 7.07 -5.32 6.51
N SER A 77 6.38 -4.48 5.74
CA SER A 77 5.30 -4.94 4.85
C SER A 77 5.82 -5.88 3.77
N GLN A 78 5.01 -6.90 3.42
CA GLN A 78 5.37 -7.94 2.47
C GLN A 78 4.24 -8.20 1.48
N TRP A 79 4.61 -8.40 0.21
CA TRP A 79 3.71 -8.95 -0.79
C TRP A 79 3.59 -10.46 -0.60
N ILE A 80 2.39 -10.95 -0.34
CA ILE A 80 2.10 -12.36 -0.07
C ILE A 80 1.09 -12.98 -1.06
N GLY A 81 0.58 -12.20 -2.00
CA GLY A 81 -0.44 -12.63 -2.97
C GLY A 81 -0.01 -13.81 -3.86
N SER A 82 1.30 -14.07 -4.01
CA SER A 82 1.79 -15.26 -4.74
C SER A 82 1.91 -16.53 -3.88
N LEU A 83 1.80 -16.41 -2.56
CA LEU A 83 1.90 -17.55 -1.68
C LEU A 83 0.63 -18.41 -1.82
N LYS A 84 0.81 -19.72 -1.74
CA LYS A 84 -0.31 -20.67 -1.73
C LYS A 84 -0.44 -21.24 -0.32
N PRO A 85 -1.65 -21.14 0.31
CA PRO A 85 -1.88 -21.77 1.59
C PRO A 85 -1.57 -23.27 1.52
N GLN A 86 -1.02 -23.81 2.60
CA GLN A 86 -0.80 -25.25 2.75
C GLN A 86 -2.16 -25.99 2.88
N THR A 87 -3.13 -25.33 3.48
CA THR A 87 -4.52 -25.78 3.50
C THR A 87 -5.19 -25.42 2.18
N ARG A 88 -5.82 -26.38 1.52
CA ARG A 88 -6.48 -26.21 0.20
C ARG A 88 -7.71 -25.28 0.21
N GLN A 89 -8.04 -24.66 1.32
CA GLN A 89 -9.22 -23.80 1.48
C GLN A 89 -8.77 -22.35 1.63
N GLY A 90 -8.99 -21.55 0.60
CA GLY A 90 -8.81 -20.11 0.60
C GLY A 90 -7.51 -19.64 -0.04
N GLY A 91 -7.24 -18.37 0.08
CA GLY A 91 -6.04 -17.67 -0.36
C GLY A 91 -5.48 -16.83 0.77
N TYR A 92 -4.35 -16.20 0.52
CA TYR A 92 -3.85 -15.10 1.34
C TYR A 92 -4.39 -13.78 0.80
N PRO A 93 -4.44 -12.72 1.62
CA PRO A 93 -4.54 -11.36 1.11
C PRO A 93 -3.31 -11.03 0.25
N ASP A 94 -3.36 -9.96 -0.51
CA ASP A 94 -2.24 -9.60 -1.37
C ASP A 94 -1.04 -9.08 -0.56
N ILE A 95 -1.32 -8.40 0.56
CA ILE A 95 -0.31 -7.66 1.33
C ILE A 95 -0.47 -7.95 2.82
N TYR A 96 0.65 -8.28 3.45
CA TYR A 96 0.83 -8.27 4.89
C TYR A 96 1.50 -6.95 5.30
N ILE A 97 0.83 -6.15 6.15
CA ILE A 97 1.21 -4.80 6.51
C ILE A 97 1.75 -4.80 7.94
N ARG A 98 3.00 -4.40 8.13
CA ARG A 98 3.67 -4.37 9.44
C ARG A 98 4.73 -3.28 9.50
N ALA A 99 4.96 -2.74 10.71
CA ALA A 99 6.07 -1.87 11.01
C ALA A 99 6.89 -2.43 12.18
N SER A 100 8.21 -2.21 12.16
CA SER A 100 9.11 -2.64 13.27
C SER A 100 8.78 -1.95 14.59
N SER A 101 8.23 -0.75 14.55
CA SER A 101 7.79 0.03 15.71
C SER A 101 6.35 -0.25 16.16
N TRP A 102 5.68 -1.22 15.55
CA TRP A 102 4.27 -1.54 15.81
C TRP A 102 4.10 -3.04 16.10
N ASN A 103 3.61 -3.36 17.31
CA ASN A 103 3.46 -4.75 17.78
C ASN A 103 2.28 -5.50 17.17
N HIS A 104 1.54 -4.85 16.28
CA HIS A 104 0.39 -5.38 15.57
C HIS A 104 0.67 -5.43 14.08
N CYS A 105 -0.27 -5.94 13.33
CA CYS A 105 -0.20 -6.00 11.87
C CYS A 105 -1.54 -5.63 11.24
N ALA A 106 -1.57 -5.58 9.94
CA ALA A 106 -2.78 -5.46 9.16
C ALA A 106 -2.65 -6.26 7.85
N MET A 107 -3.74 -6.36 7.13
CA MET A 107 -3.80 -7.06 5.86
C MET A 107 -4.42 -6.17 4.80
N GLY A 108 -3.99 -6.32 3.57
CA GLY A 108 -4.52 -5.56 2.43
C GLY A 108 -4.82 -6.44 1.24
N ASP A 109 -5.88 -6.08 0.52
CA ASP A 109 -6.28 -6.72 -0.73
C ASP A 109 -6.43 -5.64 -1.80
N SER A 110 -5.67 -5.74 -2.89
CA SER A 110 -5.61 -4.72 -3.95
C SER A 110 -6.36 -5.18 -5.19
N LYS A 111 -7.05 -4.24 -5.82
CA LYS A 111 -7.91 -4.50 -6.98
C LYS A 111 -7.54 -3.56 -8.13
N ALA A 112 -6.96 -4.12 -9.18
CA ALA A 112 -6.54 -3.41 -10.38
C ALA A 112 -7.74 -3.02 -11.26
N THR A 113 -8.62 -2.18 -10.74
CA THR A 113 -9.83 -1.70 -11.43
C THR A 113 -10.22 -0.29 -10.98
N ASN A 114 -10.77 0.49 -11.91
CA ASN A 114 -11.27 1.84 -11.62
C ASN A 114 -12.70 1.87 -11.03
N ARG A 115 -13.35 0.71 -10.94
CA ARG A 115 -14.74 0.60 -10.47
C ARG A 115 -14.96 -0.72 -9.74
N TYR A 116 -14.25 -0.90 -8.63
CA TYR A 116 -14.38 -2.12 -7.84
C TYR A 116 -15.78 -2.23 -7.23
N LYS A 117 -16.40 -3.37 -7.49
CA LYS A 117 -17.67 -3.78 -6.90
C LYS A 117 -17.41 -5.01 -6.03
N PHE A 118 -17.79 -4.92 -4.77
CA PHE A 118 -17.61 -6.03 -3.84
C PHE A 118 -18.48 -7.24 -4.22
N PRO A 119 -17.90 -8.42 -4.47
CA PRO A 119 -18.65 -9.63 -4.68
C PRO A 119 -19.42 -10.05 -3.42
N ILE A 120 -20.54 -10.75 -3.59
CA ILE A 120 -21.38 -11.21 -2.46
C ILE A 120 -20.60 -12.10 -1.48
N GLY A 121 -19.61 -12.87 -1.95
CA GLY A 121 -18.79 -13.76 -1.13
C GLY A 121 -17.56 -13.13 -0.46
N ASP A 122 -17.31 -11.85 -0.67
CA ASP A 122 -16.07 -11.20 -0.19
C ASP A 122 -15.95 -11.19 1.35
N THR A 123 -17.06 -11.09 2.07
CA THR A 123 -17.05 -11.14 3.54
C THR A 123 -16.59 -12.50 4.08
N GLN A 124 -16.95 -13.59 3.41
CA GLN A 124 -16.50 -14.94 3.78
C GLN A 124 -15.01 -15.13 3.43
N LYS A 125 -14.57 -14.57 2.32
CA LYS A 125 -13.18 -14.60 1.89
C LYS A 125 -12.26 -13.91 2.90
N LEU A 126 -12.68 -12.80 3.50
CA LEU A 126 -11.92 -12.12 4.54
C LEU A 126 -11.67 -13.00 5.77
N ALA A 127 -12.69 -13.72 6.25
CA ALA A 127 -12.54 -14.65 7.38
C ALA A 127 -11.51 -15.73 7.06
N THR A 128 -11.52 -16.25 5.82
CA THR A 128 -10.52 -17.21 5.36
C THR A 128 -9.11 -16.60 5.34
N TYR A 129 -8.95 -15.37 4.89
CA TYR A 129 -7.67 -14.67 4.89
C TYR A 129 -7.08 -14.53 6.29
N TYR A 130 -7.89 -14.09 7.26
CA TYR A 130 -7.45 -13.99 8.65
C TYR A 130 -6.96 -15.34 9.19
N ASN A 131 -7.77 -16.38 9.02
CA ASN A 131 -7.42 -17.72 9.51
C ASN A 131 -6.13 -18.24 8.84
N SER A 132 -5.98 -18.09 7.54
CA SER A 132 -4.79 -18.56 6.82
C SER A 132 -3.53 -17.80 7.26
N CYS A 133 -3.60 -16.47 7.44
CA CYS A 133 -2.47 -15.68 7.87
C CYS A 133 -2.07 -16.00 9.32
N GLU A 134 -3.02 -16.12 10.25
CA GLU A 134 -2.74 -16.41 11.65
C GLU A 134 -2.13 -17.81 11.85
N LEU A 135 -2.55 -18.81 11.05
CA LEU A 135 -2.10 -20.18 11.19
C LEU A 135 -0.80 -20.49 10.45
N GLU A 136 -0.57 -19.88 9.30
CA GLU A 136 0.46 -20.35 8.37
C GLU A 136 1.66 -19.39 8.23
N LEU A 137 1.48 -18.10 8.51
CA LEU A 137 2.57 -17.13 8.40
C LEU A 137 3.35 -16.93 9.71
N ASP A 138 3.08 -17.75 10.75
CA ASP A 138 3.69 -17.65 12.11
C ASP A 138 3.60 -16.21 12.65
N THR A 139 2.52 -15.54 12.31
CA THR A 139 2.30 -14.18 12.71
C THR A 139 1.61 -14.19 14.07
N HIS A 140 2.36 -14.35 15.16
CA HIS A 140 1.86 -14.04 16.50
C HIS A 140 1.48 -12.55 16.65
N CYS A 141 1.26 -11.89 15.51
CA CYS A 141 0.97 -10.49 15.39
C CYS A 141 -0.54 -10.32 15.27
N PRO A 142 -1.23 -9.82 16.30
CA PRO A 142 -2.66 -9.58 16.21
C PRO A 142 -2.96 -8.54 15.13
N SER A 143 -3.85 -8.87 14.20
CA SER A 143 -4.23 -7.95 13.14
C SER A 143 -5.23 -6.91 13.64
N ASP A 144 -4.90 -5.63 13.48
CA ASP A 144 -5.72 -4.51 13.92
C ASP A 144 -6.80 -4.12 12.91
N PHE A 145 -6.50 -4.22 11.62
CA PHE A 145 -7.44 -3.85 10.56
C PHE A 145 -7.19 -4.61 9.25
N PHE A 146 -8.18 -4.55 8.39
CA PHE A 146 -8.06 -4.94 6.98
C PHE A 146 -8.31 -3.75 6.08
N ILE A 147 -7.63 -3.67 4.94
CA ILE A 147 -7.82 -2.57 4.00
C ILE A 147 -7.99 -3.07 2.56
N TYR A 148 -9.07 -2.62 1.91
CA TYR A 148 -9.24 -2.75 0.47
C TYR A 148 -8.60 -1.57 -0.25
N ILE A 149 -7.81 -1.86 -1.27
CA ILE A 149 -7.12 -0.86 -2.09
C ILE A 149 -7.54 -1.04 -3.55
N ALA A 150 -8.08 -0.02 -4.20
CA ALA A 150 -8.47 -0.11 -5.60
C ALA A 150 -8.15 1.17 -6.37
N GLY A 151 -8.06 1.10 -7.70
CA GLY A 151 -8.00 2.28 -8.54
C GLY A 151 -9.22 3.19 -8.33
N GLY A 152 -10.39 2.59 -8.19
CA GLY A 152 -11.63 3.25 -7.82
C GLY A 152 -12.69 2.24 -7.36
N PHE A 153 -13.80 2.75 -6.84
CA PHE A 153 -14.92 1.96 -6.33
C PHE A 153 -16.24 2.36 -7.01
N GLU A 154 -17.23 1.46 -7.02
CA GLU A 154 -18.51 1.66 -7.73
C GLU A 154 -19.29 2.86 -7.20
N SER A 155 -19.49 2.94 -5.88
CA SER A 155 -20.11 4.08 -5.20
C SER A 155 -19.75 4.11 -3.72
N GLU A 156 -19.72 5.30 -3.14
CA GLU A 156 -19.40 5.49 -1.73
C GLU A 156 -20.38 4.75 -0.80
N ASN A 157 -21.67 4.81 -1.10
CA ASN A 157 -22.70 4.13 -0.30
C ASN A 157 -22.54 2.60 -0.34
N SER A 158 -22.22 2.02 -1.50
CA SER A 158 -21.94 0.60 -1.64
C SER A 158 -20.71 0.19 -0.82
N VAL A 159 -19.64 0.98 -0.90
CA VAL A 159 -18.42 0.75 -0.10
C VAL A 159 -18.73 0.77 1.39
N LYS A 160 -19.33 1.84 1.89
CA LYS A 160 -19.65 1.99 3.33
C LYS A 160 -20.53 0.83 3.85
N LYS A 161 -21.54 0.43 3.08
CA LYS A 161 -22.40 -0.71 3.43
C LYS A 161 -21.59 -2.01 3.50
N HIS A 162 -20.71 -2.25 2.53
CA HIS A 162 -19.88 -3.45 2.50
C HIS A 162 -18.88 -3.49 3.66
N LEU A 163 -18.19 -2.38 3.93
CA LEU A 163 -17.25 -2.27 5.05
C LEU A 163 -17.94 -2.58 6.38
N LEU A 164 -19.14 -2.04 6.59
CA LEU A 164 -19.93 -2.31 7.80
C LEU A 164 -20.26 -3.81 7.95
N LEU A 165 -20.66 -4.47 6.87
CA LEU A 165 -20.93 -5.91 6.87
C LEU A 165 -19.67 -6.73 7.19
N CYS A 166 -18.53 -6.35 6.60
CA CYS A 166 -17.26 -7.01 6.88
C CYS A 166 -16.86 -6.84 8.36
N GLN A 167 -16.98 -5.64 8.90
CA GLN A 167 -16.68 -5.36 10.31
C GLN A 167 -17.56 -6.17 11.27
N GLN A 168 -18.86 -6.25 10.97
CA GLN A 168 -19.80 -7.05 11.76
C GLN A 168 -19.46 -8.55 11.75
N ASN A 169 -19.02 -9.07 10.61
CA ASN A 169 -18.69 -10.49 10.47
C ASN A 169 -17.32 -10.85 11.07
N LEU A 170 -16.35 -9.95 11.00
CA LEU A 170 -14.98 -10.20 11.45
C LEU A 170 -14.73 -9.75 12.89
N GLY A 171 -15.56 -8.84 13.43
CA GLY A 171 -15.26 -8.18 14.69
C GLY A 171 -14.03 -7.27 14.64
N LYS A 172 -13.56 -6.90 13.46
CA LYS A 172 -12.35 -6.09 13.23
C LYS A 172 -12.63 -4.94 12.25
N PRO A 173 -11.93 -3.81 12.37
CA PRO A 173 -12.05 -2.71 11.42
C PRO A 173 -11.69 -3.13 10.00
N VAL A 174 -12.51 -2.72 9.03
CA VAL A 174 -12.26 -2.90 7.61
C VAL A 174 -12.38 -1.56 6.92
N SER A 175 -11.32 -1.10 6.30
CA SER A 175 -11.24 0.18 5.59
C SER A 175 -11.12 -0.01 4.08
N ALA A 176 -11.36 1.04 3.33
CA ALA A 176 -11.07 1.09 1.90
C ALA A 176 -10.38 2.41 1.53
N ILE A 177 -9.48 2.36 0.56
CA ILE A 177 -8.75 3.54 0.07
C ILE A 177 -8.50 3.43 -1.43
N THR A 178 -8.54 4.56 -2.14
CA THR A 178 -8.13 4.57 -3.54
C THR A 178 -6.61 4.62 -3.67
N VAL A 179 -6.07 4.01 -4.73
CA VAL A 179 -4.63 4.04 -5.02
C VAL A 179 -4.13 5.48 -5.18
N GLY A 180 -4.93 6.35 -5.80
CA GLY A 180 -4.60 7.77 -5.92
C GLY A 180 -4.38 8.43 -4.55
N THR A 181 -5.26 8.18 -3.58
CA THR A 181 -5.13 8.71 -2.21
C THR A 181 -3.89 8.17 -1.50
N LEU A 182 -3.56 6.89 -1.67
CA LEU A 182 -2.32 6.31 -1.12
C LEU A 182 -1.06 6.96 -1.70
N LEU A 183 -1.04 7.18 -3.00
CA LEU A 183 0.06 7.88 -3.69
C LEU A 183 0.18 9.33 -3.23
N ASP A 184 -0.96 10.01 -3.03
CA ASP A 184 -0.95 11.36 -2.50
C ASP A 184 -0.39 11.42 -1.07
N LEU A 185 -0.71 10.44 -0.21
CA LEU A 185 -0.17 10.38 1.16
C LEU A 185 1.36 10.28 1.20
N VAL A 186 1.99 9.51 0.30
CA VAL A 186 3.46 9.40 0.27
C VAL A 186 4.15 10.60 -0.33
N THR A 187 3.44 11.42 -1.10
CA THR A 187 3.98 12.63 -1.75
C THR A 187 3.74 13.91 -0.96
N LEU A 188 2.99 13.86 0.16
CA LEU A 188 2.80 15.02 1.04
C LEU A 188 4.15 15.50 1.60
N GLU A 189 4.37 16.82 1.61
CA GLU A 189 5.52 17.44 2.27
C GLU A 189 5.55 17.15 3.77
N GLN A 190 4.37 17.19 4.40
CA GLN A 190 4.17 16.81 5.80
C GLN A 190 3.32 15.54 5.86
N LYS A 191 3.99 14.40 5.83
CA LYS A 191 3.32 13.11 5.94
C LYS A 191 2.69 12.93 7.34
N PRO A 192 1.48 12.37 7.43
CA PRO A 192 0.96 11.92 8.71
C PRO A 192 1.93 10.92 9.35
N ASN A 193 2.10 10.97 10.67
CA ASN A 193 2.90 9.97 11.36
C ASN A 193 2.20 8.60 11.31
N LEU A 194 2.98 7.55 11.53
CA LEU A 194 2.51 6.16 11.46
C LEU A 194 1.30 5.90 12.38
N GLU A 195 1.32 6.44 13.60
CA GLU A 195 0.21 6.30 14.56
C GLU A 195 -1.10 6.90 14.01
N THR A 196 -1.03 8.08 13.40
CA THR A 196 -2.19 8.70 12.74
C THR A 196 -2.74 7.82 11.62
N ILE A 197 -1.86 7.24 10.79
CA ILE A 197 -2.24 6.36 9.68
C ILE A 197 -2.92 5.09 10.24
N ILE A 198 -2.31 4.44 11.24
CA ILE A 198 -2.87 3.26 11.90
C ILE A 198 -4.26 3.59 12.47
N ARG A 199 -4.38 4.67 13.25
CA ARG A 199 -5.66 5.08 13.84
C ARG A 199 -6.73 5.34 12.79
N LYS A 200 -6.39 5.95 11.65
CA LYS A 200 -7.32 6.18 10.55
C LYS A 200 -7.78 4.87 9.94
N PHE A 201 -6.87 3.99 9.57
CA PHE A 201 -7.25 2.70 8.98
C PHE A 201 -8.03 1.80 9.97
N SER A 202 -7.72 1.88 11.25
CA SER A 202 -8.48 1.19 12.32
C SER A 202 -9.84 1.83 12.62
N SER A 203 -10.22 2.93 11.98
CA SER A 203 -11.57 3.50 12.12
C SER A 203 -12.61 2.82 11.22
N GLY A 204 -12.19 1.97 10.30
CA GLY A 204 -13.10 1.25 9.41
C GLY A 204 -13.81 2.15 8.39
N SER A 205 -13.09 3.09 7.79
CA SER A 205 -13.64 4.14 6.93
C SER A 205 -13.23 3.99 5.47
N PHE A 206 -13.90 4.75 4.60
CA PHE A 206 -13.56 4.86 3.18
C PHE A 206 -12.82 6.17 2.90
N TYR A 207 -11.64 6.07 2.29
CA TYR A 207 -10.72 7.18 2.04
C TYR A 207 -10.57 7.46 0.55
N THR A 208 -10.90 8.67 0.15
CA THR A 208 -10.82 9.16 -1.23
C THR A 208 -10.00 10.44 -1.37
N SER A 209 -9.48 10.97 -0.26
CA SER A 209 -8.69 12.20 -0.22
C SER A 209 -7.74 12.20 0.97
N VAL A 210 -6.55 12.76 0.79
CA VAL A 210 -5.54 12.95 1.85
C VAL A 210 -6.04 13.84 2.99
N LYS A 211 -6.98 14.77 2.73
CA LYS A 211 -7.58 15.63 3.76
C LYS A 211 -8.22 14.83 4.89
N GLN A 212 -8.66 13.61 4.64
CA GLN A 212 -9.23 12.72 5.65
C GLN A 212 -8.19 12.20 6.65
N PHE A 213 -6.88 12.33 6.33
CA PHE A 213 -5.74 12.00 7.20
C PHE A 213 -5.19 13.20 7.95
N GLU A 214 -5.54 14.40 7.54
CA GLU A 214 -5.17 15.61 8.30
C GLU A 214 -5.81 15.51 9.69
N THR A 215 -4.99 15.74 10.71
CA THR A 215 -5.50 15.91 12.08
C THR A 215 -6.30 17.20 12.12
N SER A 216 -7.57 17.12 12.43
CA SER A 216 -8.30 18.32 12.87
C SER A 216 -7.50 18.86 14.06
N VAL A 217 -6.83 19.98 13.87
CA VAL A 217 -6.24 20.75 14.97
C VAL A 217 -7.43 21.21 15.81
N GLN A 218 -7.70 20.48 16.90
CA GLN A 218 -8.59 20.93 17.95
C GLN A 218 -7.78 21.70 18.97
#